data_3f2fb89ccd59197108a6a0d0ff97dcae
#
_entry.id   3f2fb89ccd59197108a6a0d0ff97dcae
#
_cell.length_a   1.000
_cell.length_b   1.000
_cell.length_c   1.000
_cell.angle_alpha   90.00
_cell.angle_beta   90.00
_cell.angle_gamma   90.00
#
_symmetry.space_group_name_H-M   'P 1'
#
loop_
_entity.id
_entity.type
_entity.pdbx_description
1 polymer ?
#
loop_
_entity_poly.entity_id
_entity_poly.type
_entity_poly.pdbx_seq_one_letter_code
_entity_poly.pdbx_strand_id
1 'polypeptide(L)'
;MKVLILRSNPVKPDSRVEKEVCALKKAGHDVTVFGWDRSATSPNYSEDMEIGGFQVEVIRCGIKSEYGASIVKMVRPLVAFQFKILAYLLKNIRKYDVLHACDFDTAFVSVIVAKLFGKKTVYDIFDYYVDAFNIPDFLKCFIASLDHFAMRRADRILVCTEKRIKQIPQMRKDKIYVVQNSPDIPLSMYSPQGEENGYDVNIAYFGILQEGRLVKELVDIVAKHENWHLDIGGFGLLEKYVEDVAKQASNISYYGKVDYHTVLELERKSDIMTAVYTPEVRNHRFAAPNKFYEAMGLGKPLIVCRDTFVDEYVAKLDCGVIIEYTADDLENAIRDLADRKNAWSTMSDRMRKLYDSELKWEYSEAELLKCYQSLDMSPCRP
;
A
#
# COMPACT_ATOMS: atom_id res chain seq x y z
N MET A 1 5.49 24.64 7.43
CA MET A 1 6.35 24.53 6.23
C MET A 1 5.49 24.41 4.98
N LYS A 2 6.05 24.79 3.82
CA LYS A 2 5.47 24.55 2.50
C LYS A 2 6.04 23.24 1.95
N VAL A 3 5.18 22.25 1.77
CA VAL A 3 5.55 20.87 1.41
C VAL A 3 5.08 20.59 0.00
N LEU A 4 5.96 20.05 -0.84
CA LEU A 4 5.62 19.46 -2.12
C LEU A 4 5.73 17.95 -2.01
N ILE A 5 4.60 17.23 -2.11
CA ILE A 5 4.57 15.77 -2.21
C ILE A 5 4.66 15.40 -3.70
N LEU A 6 5.59 14.51 -4.07
CA LEU A 6 5.75 14.04 -5.44
C LEU A 6 5.40 12.55 -5.52
N ARG A 7 4.50 12.20 -6.44
CA ARG A 7 4.00 10.83 -6.63
C ARG A 7 3.92 10.45 -8.10
N SER A 8 4.25 9.21 -8.45
CA SER A 8 4.25 8.70 -9.84
C SER A 8 2.90 8.09 -10.27
N ASN A 9 1.81 8.54 -9.66
CA ASN A 9 0.44 8.18 -10.03
C ASN A 9 -0.47 9.43 -10.03
N PRO A 10 -1.75 9.32 -10.41
CA PRO A 10 -2.67 10.48 -10.45
C PRO A 10 -3.14 10.97 -9.06
N VAL A 11 -2.56 10.49 -7.95
CA VAL A 11 -2.80 10.93 -6.55
C VAL A 11 -4.13 10.45 -5.97
N LYS A 12 -5.20 10.46 -6.72
CA LYS A 12 -6.51 9.99 -6.25
C LYS A 12 -7.05 8.91 -7.20
N PRO A 13 -7.30 7.69 -6.69
CA PRO A 13 -7.12 7.27 -5.30
C PRO A 13 -5.65 6.86 -4.96
N ASP A 14 -5.11 7.38 -3.87
CA ASP A 14 -3.88 6.87 -3.22
C ASP A 14 -4.02 7.04 -1.71
N SER A 15 -4.49 6.00 -1.01
CA SER A 15 -4.87 6.06 0.40
C SER A 15 -3.73 6.50 1.32
N ARG A 16 -2.46 6.20 0.98
CA ARG A 16 -1.32 6.64 1.79
C ARG A 16 -1.06 8.13 1.62
N VAL A 17 -0.96 8.60 0.37
CA VAL A 17 -0.76 10.03 0.09
C VAL A 17 -1.91 10.86 0.66
N GLU A 18 -3.15 10.40 0.52
CA GLU A 18 -4.32 11.10 1.06
C GLU A 18 -4.24 11.26 2.58
N LYS A 19 -3.86 10.19 3.31
CA LYS A 19 -3.68 10.25 4.77
C LYS A 19 -2.53 11.16 5.19
N GLU A 20 -1.40 11.10 4.50
CA GLU A 20 -0.25 11.96 4.78
C GLU A 20 -0.55 13.44 4.52
N VAL A 21 -1.25 13.74 3.41
CA VAL A 21 -1.75 15.10 3.13
C VAL A 21 -2.63 15.59 4.27
N CYS A 22 -3.60 14.78 4.71
CA CYS A 22 -4.49 15.13 5.82
C CYS A 22 -3.73 15.40 7.11
N ALA A 23 -2.78 14.54 7.48
CA ALA A 23 -1.96 14.69 8.68
C ALA A 23 -1.15 16.00 8.65
N LEU A 24 -0.49 16.27 7.52
CA LEU A 24 0.31 17.49 7.35
C LEU A 24 -0.55 18.77 7.33
N LYS A 25 -1.71 18.74 6.68
CA LYS A 25 -2.65 19.89 6.68
C LYS A 25 -3.21 20.15 8.08
N LYS A 26 -3.59 19.12 8.83
CA LYS A 26 -4.02 19.23 10.24
C LYS A 26 -2.91 19.83 11.12
N ALA A 27 -1.65 19.51 10.85
CA ALA A 27 -0.49 20.07 11.56
C ALA A 27 -0.12 21.50 11.11
N GLY A 28 -0.89 22.12 10.22
CA GLY A 28 -0.69 23.51 9.78
C GLY A 28 0.37 23.66 8.68
N HIS A 29 0.74 22.58 7.99
CA HIS A 29 1.60 22.67 6.81
C HIS A 29 0.79 23.08 5.57
N ASP A 30 1.43 23.82 4.66
CA ASP A 30 0.87 24.10 3.34
C ASP A 30 1.35 23.03 2.36
N VAL A 31 0.41 22.23 1.82
CA VAL A 31 0.73 21.04 1.04
C VAL A 31 0.23 21.22 -0.39
N THR A 32 1.14 21.00 -1.34
CA THR A 32 0.86 20.86 -2.78
C THR A 32 1.29 19.45 -3.19
N VAL A 33 0.56 18.82 -4.11
CA VAL A 33 0.92 17.50 -4.62
C VAL A 33 1.25 17.58 -6.10
N PHE A 34 2.36 16.93 -6.51
CA PHE A 34 2.73 16.76 -7.91
C PHE A 34 2.57 15.29 -8.29
N GLY A 35 1.66 15.01 -9.21
CA GLY A 35 1.30 13.66 -9.64
C GLY A 35 1.58 13.38 -11.11
N TRP A 36 1.64 12.09 -11.48
CA TRP A 36 1.72 11.62 -12.86
C TRP A 36 0.37 11.10 -13.34
N ASP A 37 -0.26 11.82 -14.27
CA ASP A 37 -1.44 11.31 -14.97
C ASP A 37 -1.02 10.57 -16.23
N ARG A 38 -1.18 9.24 -16.21
CA ARG A 38 -0.82 8.33 -17.31
C ARG A 38 -1.85 8.28 -18.42
N SER A 39 -3.05 8.78 -18.16
CA SER A 39 -4.17 8.83 -19.15
C SER A 39 -4.27 10.16 -19.86
N ALA A 40 -3.66 11.22 -19.32
CA ALA A 40 -3.87 12.58 -19.77
C ALA A 40 -3.38 12.82 -21.20
N THR A 41 -4.19 13.55 -21.94
CA THR A 41 -3.86 14.10 -23.24
C THR A 41 -3.19 15.47 -23.14
N SER A 42 -3.36 16.15 -22.02
CA SER A 42 -2.78 17.47 -21.72
C SER A 42 -1.42 17.35 -21.05
N PRO A 43 -0.42 18.17 -21.42
CA PRO A 43 0.95 18.01 -20.92
C PRO A 43 1.11 18.30 -19.42
N ASN A 44 0.41 19.26 -18.87
CA ASN A 44 0.34 19.55 -17.42
C ASN A 44 -0.94 20.32 -17.13
N TYR A 45 -1.57 20.04 -16.00
CA TYR A 45 -2.70 20.81 -15.49
C TYR A 45 -2.69 20.83 -13.96
N SER A 46 -3.32 21.85 -13.37
CA SER A 46 -3.51 21.98 -11.93
C SER A 46 -4.99 22.04 -11.63
N GLU A 47 -5.38 21.39 -10.56
CA GLU A 47 -6.74 21.41 -10.02
C GLU A 47 -6.69 21.46 -8.50
N ASP A 48 -7.69 22.11 -7.89
CA ASP A 48 -7.91 22.01 -6.46
C ASP A 48 -8.78 20.81 -6.17
N MET A 49 -8.28 19.87 -5.37
CA MET A 49 -8.97 18.64 -4.99
C MET A 49 -9.28 18.65 -3.51
N GLU A 50 -10.43 18.12 -3.17
CA GLU A 50 -10.76 17.82 -1.78
C GLU A 50 -10.11 16.49 -1.37
N ILE A 51 -9.22 16.54 -0.37
CA ILE A 51 -8.56 15.38 0.25
C ILE A 51 -8.80 15.48 1.75
N GLY A 52 -9.60 14.56 2.29
CA GLY A 52 -9.91 14.47 3.72
C GLY A 52 -10.46 15.77 4.33
N GLY A 53 -11.30 16.51 3.58
CA GLY A 53 -11.89 17.78 4.00
C GLY A 53 -11.01 19.01 3.77
N PHE A 54 -9.82 18.86 3.20
CA PHE A 54 -8.93 19.97 2.87
C PHE A 54 -8.88 20.20 1.36
N GLN A 55 -8.90 21.48 0.95
CA GLN A 55 -8.59 21.86 -0.43
C GLN A 55 -7.06 21.83 -0.63
N VAL A 56 -6.61 21.09 -1.64
CA VAL A 56 -5.20 20.81 -1.93
C VAL A 56 -4.95 21.02 -3.42
N GLU A 57 -3.98 21.87 -3.74
CA GLU A 57 -3.52 22.00 -5.12
C GLU A 57 -2.83 20.73 -5.58
N VAL A 58 -3.36 20.08 -6.61
CA VAL A 58 -2.79 18.90 -7.26
C VAL A 58 -2.36 19.27 -8.68
N ILE A 59 -1.06 19.19 -8.93
CA ILE A 59 -0.46 19.47 -10.23
C ILE A 59 -0.20 18.14 -10.91
N ARG A 60 -0.85 17.87 -12.03
CA ARG A 60 -0.70 16.65 -12.78
C ARG A 60 0.14 16.83 -14.02
N CYS A 61 1.14 15.97 -14.15
CA CYS A 61 1.97 15.86 -15.34
C CYS A 61 1.39 14.78 -16.24
N GLY A 62 0.85 15.20 -17.40
CA GLY A 62 0.31 14.27 -18.39
C GLY A 62 1.42 13.65 -19.24
N ILE A 63 1.66 12.35 -19.07
CA ILE A 63 2.52 11.53 -19.93
C ILE A 63 1.85 10.18 -20.11
N LYS A 64 1.38 9.91 -21.34
CA LYS A 64 0.67 8.67 -21.65
C LYS A 64 1.54 7.44 -21.41
N SER A 65 1.04 6.50 -20.61
CA SER A 65 1.66 5.20 -20.38
C SER A 65 0.64 4.18 -19.86
N GLU A 66 0.90 2.90 -20.07
CA GLU A 66 0.03 1.82 -19.61
C GLU A 66 0.52 1.26 -18.28
N TYR A 67 -0.41 0.99 -17.32
CA TYR A 67 -0.08 0.26 -16.11
C TYR A 67 0.26 -1.20 -16.45
N GLY A 68 1.30 -1.74 -15.81
CA GLY A 68 1.73 -3.12 -16.06
C GLY A 68 2.46 -3.34 -17.39
N ALA A 69 2.75 -2.28 -18.14
CA ALA A 69 3.54 -2.38 -19.36
C ALA A 69 4.95 -2.91 -19.09
N SER A 70 5.53 -3.60 -20.08
CA SER A 70 6.91 -4.08 -19.97
C SER A 70 7.89 -2.93 -19.72
N ILE A 71 9.00 -3.22 -19.04
CA ILE A 71 10.00 -2.21 -18.65
C ILE A 71 10.50 -1.41 -19.87
N VAL A 72 10.64 -2.06 -21.03
CA VAL A 72 11.06 -1.40 -22.28
C VAL A 72 10.09 -0.32 -22.70
N LYS A 73 8.78 -0.56 -22.57
CA LYS A 73 7.73 0.43 -22.86
C LYS A 73 7.68 1.54 -21.81
N MET A 74 8.10 1.25 -20.59
CA MET A 74 8.06 2.20 -19.47
C MET A 74 9.28 3.14 -19.41
N VAL A 75 10.44 2.79 -19.99
CA VAL A 75 11.66 3.61 -19.91
C VAL A 75 11.44 5.03 -20.42
N ARG A 76 10.86 5.20 -21.61
CA ARG A 76 10.63 6.54 -22.20
C ARG A 76 9.69 7.40 -21.35
N PRO A 77 8.51 6.92 -20.93
CA PRO A 77 7.64 7.65 -20.02
C PRO A 77 8.31 8.02 -18.70
N LEU A 78 9.07 7.09 -18.08
CA LEU A 78 9.79 7.36 -16.84
C LEU A 78 10.85 8.45 -17.01
N VAL A 79 11.66 8.38 -18.05
CA VAL A 79 12.66 9.42 -18.36
C VAL A 79 11.98 10.78 -18.60
N ALA A 80 10.89 10.80 -19.38
CA ALA A 80 10.12 12.01 -19.60
C ALA A 80 9.56 12.57 -18.29
N PHE A 81 9.10 11.70 -17.37
CA PHE A 81 8.62 12.10 -16.06
C PHE A 81 9.73 12.72 -15.21
N GLN A 82 10.97 12.15 -15.21
CA GLN A 82 12.12 12.75 -14.52
C GLN A 82 12.41 14.17 -15.03
N PHE A 83 12.38 14.39 -16.35
CA PHE A 83 12.56 15.73 -16.92
C PHE A 83 11.44 16.70 -16.54
N LYS A 84 10.20 16.21 -16.44
CA LYS A 84 9.06 17.04 -15.99
C LYS A 84 9.20 17.44 -14.51
N ILE A 85 9.59 16.49 -13.64
CA ILE A 85 9.91 16.80 -12.23
C ILE A 85 11.02 17.84 -12.18
N LEU A 86 12.13 17.63 -12.89
CA LEU A 86 13.26 18.55 -12.91
C LEU A 86 12.84 19.96 -13.35
N ALA A 87 12.15 20.08 -14.47
CA ALA A 87 11.70 21.36 -15.00
C ALA A 87 10.74 22.07 -14.04
N TYR A 88 9.80 21.32 -13.44
CA TYR A 88 8.87 21.86 -12.46
C TYR A 88 9.61 22.37 -11.20
N LEU A 89 10.54 21.57 -10.66
CA LEU A 89 11.30 21.92 -9.47
C LEU A 89 12.19 23.15 -9.73
N LEU A 90 12.94 23.18 -10.82
CA LEU A 90 13.79 24.35 -11.16
C LEU A 90 13.00 25.65 -11.24
N LYS A 91 11.78 25.61 -11.76
CA LYS A 91 10.89 26.77 -11.86
C LYS A 91 10.27 27.18 -10.52
N ASN A 92 9.98 26.22 -9.63
CA ASN A 92 9.12 26.44 -8.46
C ASN A 92 9.81 26.16 -7.12
N ILE A 93 11.06 25.71 -7.08
CA ILE A 93 11.76 25.23 -5.86
C ILE A 93 11.75 26.24 -4.71
N ARG A 94 11.75 27.54 -5.03
CA ARG A 94 11.72 28.62 -4.03
C ARG A 94 10.39 28.70 -3.28
N LYS A 95 9.31 28.11 -3.82
CA LYS A 95 7.98 28.09 -3.18
C LYS A 95 7.90 27.07 -2.04
N TYR A 96 8.80 26.07 -2.00
CA TYR A 96 8.75 24.95 -1.09
C TYR A 96 9.90 24.97 -0.09
N ASP A 97 9.65 24.46 1.11
CA ASP A 97 10.64 24.24 2.16
C ASP A 97 11.09 22.77 2.17
N VAL A 98 10.15 21.86 1.91
CA VAL A 98 10.35 20.40 1.95
C VAL A 98 9.87 19.77 0.64
N LEU A 99 10.67 18.89 0.07
CA LEU A 99 10.27 17.96 -0.98
C LEU A 99 10.05 16.58 -0.35
N HIS A 100 8.81 16.09 -0.37
CA HIS A 100 8.42 14.76 0.06
C HIS A 100 8.23 13.88 -1.17
N ALA A 101 9.20 13.03 -1.43
CA ALA A 101 9.24 12.21 -2.63
C ALA A 101 8.84 10.77 -2.31
N CYS A 102 7.78 10.29 -2.97
CA CYS A 102 7.27 8.94 -2.81
C CYS A 102 7.87 8.01 -3.87
N ASP A 103 8.59 7.00 -3.43
CA ASP A 103 9.34 6.03 -4.22
C ASP A 103 10.53 6.61 -5.03
N PHE A 104 11.37 5.73 -5.55
CA PHE A 104 12.62 6.10 -6.23
C PHE A 104 12.41 6.96 -7.47
N ASP A 105 11.33 6.73 -8.20
CA ASP A 105 10.99 7.44 -9.44
C ASP A 105 10.62 8.92 -9.24
N THR A 106 10.40 9.35 -8.01
CA THR A 106 10.28 10.77 -7.66
C THR A 106 11.47 11.26 -6.80
N ALA A 107 12.08 10.38 -6.00
CA ALA A 107 13.09 10.75 -5.03
C ALA A 107 14.43 11.15 -5.66
N PHE A 108 14.88 10.46 -6.70
CA PHE A 108 16.22 10.66 -7.24
C PHE A 108 16.46 12.12 -7.68
N VAL A 109 15.60 12.64 -8.55
CA VAL A 109 15.70 14.03 -9.03
C VAL A 109 15.40 15.02 -7.90
N SER A 110 14.40 14.73 -7.07
CA SER A 110 14.00 15.62 -5.97
C SER A 110 15.11 15.84 -4.94
N VAL A 111 15.81 14.76 -4.55
CA VAL A 111 16.94 14.86 -3.61
C VAL A 111 18.09 15.66 -4.17
N ILE A 112 18.44 15.47 -5.45
CA ILE A 112 19.50 16.23 -6.10
C ILE A 112 19.17 17.71 -6.15
N VAL A 113 17.97 18.06 -6.64
CA VAL A 113 17.52 19.46 -6.72
C VAL A 113 17.45 20.10 -5.34
N ALA A 114 16.86 19.39 -4.36
CA ALA A 114 16.79 19.92 -3.00
C ALA A 114 18.16 20.25 -2.42
N LYS A 115 19.15 19.40 -2.61
CA LYS A 115 20.52 19.66 -2.13
C LYS A 115 21.17 20.86 -2.82
N LEU A 116 20.95 21.04 -4.12
CA LEU A 116 21.46 22.20 -4.86
C LEU A 116 20.86 23.53 -4.40
N PHE A 117 19.60 23.51 -3.92
CA PHE A 117 18.87 24.70 -3.49
C PHE A 117 18.71 24.83 -1.97
N GLY A 118 19.39 24.00 -1.19
CA GLY A 118 19.33 24.04 0.29
C GLY A 118 17.96 23.68 0.87
N LYS A 119 17.15 22.88 0.17
CA LYS A 119 15.83 22.44 0.63
C LYS A 119 15.92 21.13 1.38
N LYS A 120 14.94 20.88 2.27
CA LYS A 120 14.83 19.64 3.01
C LYS A 120 14.15 18.58 2.17
N THR A 121 14.45 17.30 2.47
CA THR A 121 13.88 16.16 1.76
C THR A 121 13.39 15.09 2.72
N VAL A 122 12.18 14.58 2.45
CA VAL A 122 11.65 13.34 2.97
C VAL A 122 11.56 12.36 1.81
N TYR A 123 12.18 11.19 1.94
CA TYR A 123 12.05 10.12 0.97
C TYR A 123 11.17 9.03 1.57
N ASP A 124 9.95 8.88 1.06
CA ASP A 124 9.00 7.88 1.49
C ASP A 124 9.05 6.66 0.57
N ILE A 125 9.46 5.52 1.13
CA ILE A 125 9.64 4.25 0.42
C ILE A 125 8.40 3.39 0.65
N PHE A 126 7.45 3.43 -0.30
CA PHE A 126 6.28 2.55 -0.30
C PHE A 126 6.72 1.12 -0.57
N ASP A 127 7.52 0.97 -1.64
CA ASP A 127 8.11 -0.28 -2.06
C ASP A 127 9.59 -0.11 -2.41
N TYR A 128 10.43 -1.09 -2.04
CA TYR A 128 11.82 -1.05 -2.45
C TYR A 128 11.91 -1.32 -3.95
N TYR A 129 12.32 -0.30 -4.71
CA TYR A 129 12.12 -0.20 -6.15
C TYR A 129 12.61 -1.42 -6.94
N VAL A 130 13.83 -1.92 -6.67
CA VAL A 130 14.41 -3.05 -7.40
C VAL A 130 13.77 -4.40 -7.05
N ASP A 131 13.07 -4.51 -5.93
CA ASP A 131 12.35 -5.71 -5.52
C ASP A 131 10.86 -5.67 -5.93
N ALA A 132 10.32 -4.47 -6.19
CA ALA A 132 8.93 -4.25 -6.56
C ALA A 132 8.66 -4.36 -8.07
N PHE A 133 9.67 -4.05 -8.88
CA PHE A 133 9.53 -4.03 -10.33
C PHE A 133 10.39 -5.10 -10.99
N ASN A 134 9.90 -5.65 -12.11
CA ASN A 134 10.65 -6.65 -12.88
C ASN A 134 11.76 -5.97 -13.71
N ILE A 135 12.84 -5.62 -13.05
CA ILE A 135 14.02 -4.98 -13.65
C ILE A 135 14.99 -6.06 -14.14
N PRO A 136 15.54 -5.94 -15.37
CA PRO A 136 16.60 -6.85 -15.83
C PRO A 136 17.79 -6.90 -14.85
N ASP A 137 18.34 -8.08 -14.58
CA ASP A 137 19.33 -8.29 -13.53
C ASP A 137 20.59 -7.41 -13.71
N PHE A 138 21.01 -7.18 -14.94
CA PHE A 138 22.17 -6.32 -15.22
C PHE A 138 21.96 -4.84 -14.86
N LEU A 139 20.69 -4.38 -14.74
CA LEU A 139 20.35 -3.02 -14.32
C LEU A 139 20.04 -2.91 -12.82
N LYS A 140 19.71 -4.03 -12.16
CA LYS A 140 19.32 -4.01 -10.74
C LYS A 140 20.37 -3.36 -9.85
N CYS A 141 21.64 -3.77 -9.98
CA CYS A 141 22.72 -3.20 -9.16
C CYS A 141 22.91 -1.71 -9.41
N PHE A 142 22.77 -1.27 -10.65
CA PHE A 142 22.91 0.15 -11.01
C PHE A 142 21.77 0.97 -10.43
N ILE A 143 20.52 0.54 -10.63
CA ILE A 143 19.34 1.23 -10.10
C ILE A 143 19.35 1.23 -8.56
N ALA A 144 19.69 0.10 -7.92
CA ALA A 144 19.85 0.02 -6.48
C ALA A 144 20.91 1.02 -5.96
N SER A 145 22.02 1.19 -6.69
CA SER A 145 23.07 2.14 -6.31
C SER A 145 22.58 3.59 -6.36
N LEU A 146 21.78 3.94 -7.37
CA LEU A 146 21.17 5.27 -7.48
C LEU A 146 20.11 5.49 -6.39
N ASP A 147 19.31 4.49 -6.10
CA ASP A 147 18.31 4.52 -5.03
C ASP A 147 18.98 4.68 -3.65
N HIS A 148 20.02 3.89 -3.37
CA HIS A 148 20.82 4.02 -2.16
C HIS A 148 21.52 5.40 -2.05
N PHE A 149 21.93 5.97 -3.18
CA PHE A 149 22.47 7.33 -3.20
C PHE A 149 21.39 8.33 -2.78
N ALA A 150 20.17 8.25 -3.33
CA ALA A 150 19.07 9.10 -2.96
C ALA A 150 18.71 8.96 -1.46
N MET A 151 18.62 7.72 -0.95
CA MET A 151 18.38 7.42 0.47
C MET A 151 19.43 8.06 1.39
N ARG A 152 20.71 7.92 1.08
CA ARG A 152 21.81 8.51 1.89
C ARG A 152 21.77 10.04 1.91
N ARG A 153 21.33 10.65 0.82
CA ARG A 153 21.27 12.11 0.66
C ARG A 153 19.98 12.74 1.19
N ALA A 154 18.90 11.97 1.28
CA ALA A 154 17.67 12.44 1.90
C ALA A 154 17.90 12.85 3.36
N ASP A 155 17.18 13.86 3.84
CA ASP A 155 17.27 14.31 5.24
C ASP A 155 16.54 13.33 6.16
N ARG A 156 15.38 12.81 5.72
CA ARG A 156 14.60 11.79 6.42
C ARG A 156 14.09 10.73 5.44
N ILE A 157 13.86 9.55 5.98
CA ILE A 157 13.32 8.40 5.24
C ILE A 157 12.11 7.88 5.97
N LEU A 158 11.04 7.64 5.24
CA LEU A 158 9.89 6.89 5.71
C LEU A 158 9.93 5.49 5.09
N VAL A 159 9.52 4.49 5.87
CA VAL A 159 9.32 3.11 5.41
C VAL A 159 7.99 2.60 5.93
N CYS A 160 7.33 1.71 5.19
CA CYS A 160 6.00 1.22 5.56
C CYS A 160 6.03 0.12 6.64
N THR A 161 7.18 -0.51 6.91
CA THR A 161 7.34 -1.53 7.95
C THR A 161 8.75 -1.52 8.52
N GLU A 162 8.92 -1.98 9.77
CA GLU A 162 10.25 -2.18 10.36
C GLU A 162 11.09 -3.20 9.59
N LYS A 163 10.45 -4.23 9.03
CA LYS A 163 11.13 -5.28 8.25
C LYS A 163 11.77 -4.69 7.00
N ARG A 164 11.15 -3.64 6.39
CA ARG A 164 11.68 -2.95 5.21
C ARG A 164 13.00 -2.21 5.50
N ILE A 165 13.30 -1.88 6.75
CA ILE A 165 14.61 -1.30 7.13
C ILE A 165 15.77 -2.23 6.73
N LYS A 166 15.53 -3.55 6.64
CA LYS A 166 16.56 -4.52 6.21
C LYS A 166 16.86 -4.46 4.70
N GLN A 167 16.00 -3.83 3.90
CA GLN A 167 16.20 -3.67 2.45
C GLN A 167 17.01 -2.41 2.10
N ILE A 168 17.03 -1.42 2.99
CA ILE A 168 17.69 -0.15 2.74
C ILE A 168 19.15 -0.18 3.23
N PRO A 169 20.06 0.66 2.69
CA PRO A 169 21.45 0.69 3.12
C PRO A 169 21.56 1.10 4.59
N GLN A 170 22.59 0.60 5.27
CA GLN A 170 22.85 0.99 6.65
C GLN A 170 23.06 2.50 6.75
N MET A 171 22.29 3.14 7.62
CA MET A 171 22.34 4.58 7.89
C MET A 171 21.95 4.89 9.32
N ARG A 172 22.01 6.16 9.70
CA ARG A 172 21.66 6.61 11.05
C ARG A 172 20.17 6.33 11.34
N LYS A 173 19.89 5.71 12.49
CA LYS A 173 18.52 5.36 12.88
C LYS A 173 17.60 6.58 13.05
N ASP A 174 18.15 7.73 13.47
CA ASP A 174 17.41 8.98 13.64
C ASP A 174 16.91 9.61 12.33
N LYS A 175 17.28 9.03 11.18
CA LYS A 175 16.76 9.42 9.86
C LYS A 175 15.57 8.59 9.40
N ILE A 176 15.29 7.46 10.03
CA ILE A 176 14.31 6.48 9.56
C ILE A 176 13.10 6.52 10.49
N TYR A 177 11.92 6.65 9.88
CA TYR A 177 10.63 6.63 10.56
C TYR A 177 9.75 5.56 9.92
N VAL A 178 9.02 4.81 10.75
CA VAL A 178 8.09 3.78 10.26
C VAL A 178 6.68 4.38 10.22
N VAL A 179 6.17 4.56 9.01
CA VAL A 179 4.82 5.09 8.77
C VAL A 179 4.05 4.02 8.02
N GLN A 180 3.19 3.30 8.73
CA GLN A 180 2.41 2.19 8.18
C GLN A 180 1.21 2.73 7.37
N ASN A 181 0.80 2.01 6.33
CA ASN A 181 -0.40 2.37 5.57
C ASN A 181 -1.69 1.81 6.20
N SER A 182 -1.77 1.78 7.51
CA SER A 182 -2.93 1.26 8.21
C SER A 182 -4.15 2.17 8.02
N PRO A 183 -5.35 1.63 7.77
CA PRO A 183 -6.59 2.40 7.78
C PRO A 183 -6.97 2.78 9.21
N ASP A 184 -7.91 3.71 9.34
CA ASP A 184 -8.58 3.99 10.61
C ASP A 184 -9.92 3.25 10.62
N ILE A 185 -9.98 2.15 11.37
CA ILE A 185 -11.18 1.30 11.49
C ILE A 185 -11.81 1.51 12.88
N PRO A 186 -12.97 2.15 12.96
CA PRO A 186 -13.62 2.40 14.23
C PRO A 186 -14.07 1.09 14.91
N LEU A 187 -14.18 1.13 16.24
CA LEU A 187 -14.62 -0.04 17.01
C LEU A 187 -16.03 -0.53 16.61
N SER A 188 -16.88 0.36 16.10
CA SER A 188 -18.22 0.01 15.61
C SER A 188 -18.20 -0.94 14.40
N MET A 189 -17.07 -1.02 13.67
CA MET A 189 -16.90 -1.96 12.56
C MET A 189 -16.27 -3.29 13.01
N TYR A 190 -15.79 -3.41 14.23
CA TYR A 190 -15.28 -4.66 14.75
C TYR A 190 -16.39 -5.72 14.78
N SER A 191 -16.14 -6.86 14.13
CA SER A 191 -17.09 -7.95 14.03
C SER A 191 -16.35 -9.29 13.98
N PRO A 192 -16.24 -10.02 15.11
CA PRO A 192 -15.48 -11.28 15.18
C PRO A 192 -16.14 -12.43 14.39
N GLN A 193 -17.40 -12.29 14.03
CA GLN A 193 -18.15 -13.24 13.20
C GLN A 193 -18.74 -12.51 12.00
N GLY A 194 -18.89 -13.24 10.88
CA GLY A 194 -19.59 -12.76 9.71
C GLY A 194 -21.12 -12.71 9.92
N GLU A 195 -21.83 -12.24 8.90
CA GLU A 195 -23.28 -12.30 8.87
C GLU A 195 -23.75 -13.70 8.49
N GLU A 196 -24.74 -14.24 9.19
CA GLU A 196 -25.35 -15.52 8.84
C GLU A 196 -26.10 -15.41 7.50
N ASN A 197 -25.70 -16.18 6.51
CA ASN A 197 -26.30 -16.18 5.18
C ASN A 197 -26.54 -17.60 4.64
N GLY A 198 -26.48 -18.62 5.51
CA GLY A 198 -26.72 -20.01 5.18
C GLY A 198 -25.51 -20.79 4.69
N TYR A 199 -24.34 -20.17 4.57
CA TYR A 199 -23.06 -20.85 4.28
C TYR A 199 -22.29 -21.20 5.56
N ASP A 200 -21.44 -22.22 5.48
CA ASP A 200 -20.60 -22.59 6.61
C ASP A 200 -19.49 -21.58 6.85
N VAL A 201 -18.97 -20.96 5.80
CA VAL A 201 -17.93 -19.93 5.89
C VAL A 201 -18.06 -18.91 4.78
N ASN A 202 -17.92 -17.65 5.15
CA ASN A 202 -17.91 -16.50 4.25
C ASN A 202 -16.50 -15.94 4.15
N ILE A 203 -15.95 -15.91 2.95
CA ILE A 203 -14.59 -15.47 2.66
C ILE A 203 -14.64 -14.12 1.95
N ALA A 204 -13.78 -13.18 2.31
CA ALA A 204 -13.63 -11.93 1.57
C ALA A 204 -12.26 -11.79 0.92
N TYR A 205 -12.28 -11.30 -0.32
CA TYR A 205 -11.08 -10.85 -1.02
C TYR A 205 -11.36 -9.58 -1.82
N PHE A 206 -10.76 -8.46 -1.44
CA PHE A 206 -10.86 -7.19 -2.18
C PHE A 206 -9.47 -6.65 -2.51
N GLY A 207 -9.22 -6.33 -3.80
CA GLY A 207 -7.94 -5.78 -4.24
C GLY A 207 -7.59 -6.06 -5.68
N ILE A 208 -6.30 -6.04 -6.01
CA ILE A 208 -5.86 -6.30 -7.38
C ILE A 208 -6.03 -7.79 -7.71
N LEU A 209 -6.78 -8.08 -8.77
CA LEU A 209 -7.06 -9.43 -9.28
C LEU A 209 -5.95 -9.83 -10.25
N GLN A 210 -4.88 -10.45 -9.73
CA GLN A 210 -3.69 -10.81 -10.50
C GLN A 210 -3.02 -12.08 -10.00
N GLU A 211 -2.14 -12.63 -10.81
CA GLU A 211 -1.23 -13.72 -10.42
C GLU A 211 -0.39 -13.35 -9.18
N GLY A 212 0.10 -14.36 -8.48
CA GLY A 212 0.92 -14.18 -7.28
C GLY A 212 0.13 -13.95 -5.98
N ARG A 213 -1.20 -14.14 -6.01
CA ARG A 213 -2.10 -13.94 -4.86
C ARG A 213 -3.10 -15.09 -4.65
N LEU A 214 -2.99 -16.17 -5.37
CA LEU A 214 -3.91 -17.32 -5.40
C LEU A 214 -5.39 -16.92 -5.63
N VAL A 215 -5.64 -15.83 -6.38
CA VAL A 215 -7.01 -15.34 -6.66
C VAL A 215 -7.79 -16.33 -7.50
N LYS A 216 -7.16 -16.87 -8.54
CA LYS A 216 -7.78 -17.86 -9.43
C LYS A 216 -8.09 -19.12 -8.65
N GLU A 217 -7.13 -19.61 -7.89
CA GLU A 217 -7.23 -20.82 -7.07
C GLU A 217 -8.34 -20.66 -6.01
N LEU A 218 -8.43 -19.49 -5.35
CA LEU A 218 -9.48 -19.18 -4.38
C LEU A 218 -10.88 -19.27 -5.00
N VAL A 219 -11.06 -18.67 -6.18
CA VAL A 219 -12.33 -18.69 -6.92
C VAL A 219 -12.68 -20.13 -7.33
N ASP A 220 -11.72 -20.90 -7.87
CA ASP A 220 -11.92 -22.28 -8.30
C ASP A 220 -12.24 -23.23 -7.13
N ILE A 221 -11.62 -23.00 -5.96
CA ILE A 221 -11.88 -23.76 -4.74
C ILE A 221 -13.30 -23.50 -4.26
N VAL A 222 -13.67 -22.22 -4.06
CA VAL A 222 -14.99 -21.88 -3.52
C VAL A 222 -16.10 -22.34 -4.46
N ALA A 223 -15.94 -22.22 -5.78
CA ALA A 223 -16.93 -22.71 -6.75
C ALA A 223 -17.24 -24.21 -6.64
N LYS A 224 -16.33 -25.02 -6.04
CA LYS A 224 -16.51 -26.48 -5.83
C LYS A 224 -17.17 -26.81 -4.48
N HIS A 225 -17.23 -25.86 -3.54
CA HIS A 225 -17.74 -26.06 -2.19
C HIS A 225 -19.05 -25.29 -1.99
N GLU A 226 -20.20 -25.93 -2.22
CA GLU A 226 -21.52 -25.30 -2.18
C GLU A 226 -21.87 -24.64 -0.82
N ASN A 227 -21.21 -25.09 0.25
CA ASN A 227 -21.38 -24.55 1.61
C ASN A 227 -20.39 -23.45 1.98
N TRP A 228 -19.53 -23.00 1.06
CA TRP A 228 -18.66 -21.83 1.23
C TRP A 228 -19.14 -20.68 0.37
N HIS A 229 -18.96 -19.47 0.83
CA HIS A 229 -19.27 -18.26 0.08
C HIS A 229 -18.04 -17.37 -0.10
N LEU A 230 -17.92 -16.71 -1.25
CA LEU A 230 -16.86 -15.75 -1.53
C LEU A 230 -17.44 -14.42 -1.99
N ASP A 231 -17.16 -13.36 -1.20
CA ASP A 231 -17.29 -11.98 -1.64
C ASP A 231 -15.96 -11.52 -2.23
N ILE A 232 -15.95 -11.22 -3.52
CA ILE A 232 -14.73 -10.84 -4.23
C ILE A 232 -14.93 -9.59 -5.06
N GLY A 233 -13.97 -8.65 -4.98
CA GLY A 233 -13.99 -7.44 -5.76
C GLY A 233 -12.60 -6.88 -6.07
N GLY A 234 -12.54 -6.03 -7.08
CA GLY A 234 -11.31 -5.39 -7.51
C GLY A 234 -11.19 -5.28 -9.02
N PHE A 235 -9.96 -5.12 -9.49
CA PHE A 235 -9.62 -4.96 -10.90
C PHE A 235 -8.26 -5.61 -11.18
N GLY A 236 -8.01 -5.97 -12.44
CA GLY A 236 -6.73 -6.54 -12.84
C GLY A 236 -6.85 -7.58 -13.96
N LEU A 237 -5.75 -8.31 -14.19
CA LEU A 237 -5.66 -9.28 -15.28
C LEU A 237 -6.65 -10.45 -15.17
N LEU A 238 -7.04 -10.82 -13.94
CA LEU A 238 -7.96 -11.90 -13.65
C LEU A 238 -9.43 -11.45 -13.53
N GLU A 239 -9.74 -10.17 -13.75
CA GLU A 239 -11.08 -9.61 -13.60
C GLU A 239 -12.12 -10.37 -14.40
N LYS A 240 -11.86 -10.55 -15.70
CA LYS A 240 -12.77 -11.30 -16.57
C LYS A 240 -12.95 -12.75 -16.13
N TYR A 241 -11.87 -13.40 -15.68
CA TYR A 241 -11.94 -14.79 -15.21
C TYR A 241 -12.85 -14.90 -13.97
N VAL A 242 -12.66 -14.02 -12.99
CA VAL A 242 -13.48 -13.99 -11.77
C VAL A 242 -14.95 -13.73 -12.09
N GLU A 243 -15.23 -12.77 -12.97
CA GLU A 243 -16.59 -12.45 -13.42
C GLU A 243 -17.27 -13.65 -14.12
N ASP A 244 -16.54 -14.35 -15.00
CA ASP A 244 -17.07 -15.48 -15.76
C ASP A 244 -17.38 -16.68 -14.84
N VAL A 245 -16.56 -16.96 -13.81
CA VAL A 245 -16.83 -18.00 -12.82
C VAL A 245 -17.98 -17.61 -11.90
N ALA A 246 -18.03 -16.37 -11.41
CA ALA A 246 -19.10 -15.89 -10.54
C ALA A 246 -20.49 -15.96 -11.20
N LYS A 247 -20.58 -15.82 -12.55
CA LYS A 247 -21.84 -16.01 -13.28
C LYS A 247 -22.35 -17.45 -13.26
N GLN A 248 -21.47 -18.42 -13.03
CA GLN A 248 -21.79 -19.86 -13.04
C GLN A 248 -21.93 -20.46 -11.64
N ALA A 249 -21.32 -19.85 -10.64
CA ALA A 249 -21.29 -20.32 -9.26
C ALA A 249 -22.15 -19.39 -8.37
N SER A 250 -23.26 -19.92 -7.85
CA SER A 250 -24.23 -19.13 -7.04
C SER A 250 -23.66 -18.69 -5.68
N ASN A 251 -22.55 -19.28 -5.25
CA ASN A 251 -21.88 -19.01 -3.99
C ASN A 251 -20.68 -18.05 -4.12
N ILE A 252 -20.54 -17.37 -5.26
CA ILE A 252 -19.52 -16.33 -5.47
C ILE A 252 -20.21 -15.04 -5.88
N SER A 253 -19.99 -13.99 -5.09
CA SER A 253 -20.48 -12.64 -5.37
C SER A 253 -19.33 -11.77 -5.87
N TYR A 254 -19.34 -11.40 -7.15
CA TYR A 254 -18.36 -10.51 -7.74
C TYR A 254 -18.88 -9.07 -7.80
N TYR A 255 -18.16 -8.15 -7.16
CA TYR A 255 -18.55 -6.74 -7.01
C TYR A 255 -17.85 -5.77 -7.97
N GLY A 256 -16.88 -6.24 -8.77
CA GLY A 256 -16.05 -5.34 -9.56
C GLY A 256 -15.25 -4.37 -8.70
N LYS A 257 -15.00 -3.17 -9.22
CA LYS A 257 -14.32 -2.11 -8.47
C LYS A 257 -15.34 -1.31 -7.67
N VAL A 258 -15.30 -1.42 -6.36
CA VAL A 258 -16.14 -0.70 -5.40
C VAL A 258 -15.32 0.33 -4.60
N ASP A 259 -16.01 1.27 -3.96
CA ASP A 259 -15.37 2.24 -3.07
C ASP A 259 -14.89 1.58 -1.77
N TYR A 260 -13.96 2.25 -1.08
CA TYR A 260 -13.30 1.69 0.09
C TYR A 260 -14.24 1.42 1.27
N HIS A 261 -15.27 2.26 1.48
CA HIS A 261 -16.25 2.05 2.55
C HIS A 261 -17.05 0.76 2.30
N THR A 262 -17.47 0.55 1.05
CA THR A 262 -18.16 -0.69 0.64
C THR A 262 -17.26 -1.92 0.85
N VAL A 263 -15.96 -1.82 0.53
CA VAL A 263 -14.99 -2.90 0.80
C VAL A 263 -14.99 -3.26 2.29
N LEU A 264 -14.81 -2.28 3.18
CA LEU A 264 -14.79 -2.53 4.63
C LEU A 264 -16.08 -3.14 5.15
N GLU A 265 -17.25 -2.73 4.63
CA GLU A 265 -18.53 -3.31 5.02
C GLU A 265 -18.68 -4.78 4.57
N LEU A 266 -18.21 -5.11 3.36
CA LEU A 266 -18.22 -6.49 2.87
C LEU A 266 -17.22 -7.38 3.64
N GLU A 267 -16.02 -6.87 3.92
CA GLU A 267 -15.03 -7.56 4.75
C GLU A 267 -15.55 -7.76 6.19
N ARG A 268 -16.26 -6.76 6.76
CA ARG A 268 -16.89 -6.87 8.08
C ARG A 268 -17.91 -8.00 8.13
N LYS A 269 -18.65 -8.24 7.06
CA LYS A 269 -19.66 -9.30 6.94
C LYS A 269 -19.06 -10.68 6.73
N SER A 270 -17.83 -10.79 6.28
CA SER A 270 -17.16 -12.07 6.09
C SER A 270 -16.73 -12.71 7.41
N ASP A 271 -16.39 -13.96 7.38
CA ASP A 271 -15.85 -14.75 8.50
C ASP A 271 -14.32 -14.71 8.50
N ILE A 272 -13.71 -14.88 7.33
CA ILE A 272 -12.26 -14.93 7.15
C ILE A 272 -11.83 -14.08 5.97
N MET A 273 -10.58 -13.62 6.00
CA MET A 273 -9.97 -12.87 4.91
C MET A 273 -8.70 -13.57 4.41
N THR A 274 -8.32 -13.30 3.17
CA THR A 274 -7.07 -13.82 2.60
C THR A 274 -6.12 -12.69 2.23
N ALA A 275 -4.88 -12.76 2.69
CA ALA A 275 -3.77 -11.87 2.31
C ALA A 275 -2.58 -12.70 1.82
N VAL A 276 -2.84 -13.57 0.85
CA VAL A 276 -1.84 -14.46 0.25
C VAL A 276 -1.04 -13.71 -0.81
N TYR A 277 0.27 -13.81 -0.70
CA TYR A 277 1.25 -13.24 -1.63
C TYR A 277 2.37 -14.25 -1.86
N THR A 278 2.75 -14.49 -3.13
CA THR A 278 3.86 -15.39 -3.41
C THR A 278 5.17 -14.86 -2.79
N PRO A 279 5.93 -15.67 -2.03
CA PRO A 279 7.22 -15.27 -1.46
C PRO A 279 8.34 -15.20 -2.52
N GLU A 280 8.10 -15.65 -3.76
CA GLU A 280 9.05 -15.56 -4.86
C GLU A 280 9.33 -14.11 -5.25
N VAL A 281 8.32 -13.25 -5.16
CA VAL A 281 8.49 -11.81 -5.34
C VAL A 281 9.10 -11.22 -4.07
N ARG A 282 10.37 -10.84 -4.12
CA ARG A 282 11.13 -10.38 -2.95
C ARG A 282 10.44 -9.23 -2.19
N ASN A 283 9.78 -8.32 -2.89
CA ASN A 283 9.02 -7.24 -2.26
C ASN A 283 7.91 -7.73 -1.33
N HIS A 284 7.26 -8.86 -1.65
CA HIS A 284 6.18 -9.43 -0.84
C HIS A 284 6.64 -9.87 0.56
N ARG A 285 7.93 -10.21 0.71
CA ARG A 285 8.52 -10.59 2.02
C ARG A 285 8.60 -9.43 3.01
N PHE A 286 8.41 -8.21 2.54
CA PHE A 286 8.54 -6.98 3.32
C PHE A 286 7.29 -6.10 3.26
N ALA A 287 6.35 -6.43 2.40
CA ALA A 287 5.13 -5.66 2.21
C ALA A 287 4.12 -5.92 3.34
N ALA A 288 3.47 -4.85 3.79
CA ALA A 288 2.31 -4.92 4.67
C ALA A 288 1.08 -4.48 3.85
N PRO A 289 0.31 -5.44 3.30
CA PRO A 289 -0.86 -5.13 2.50
C PRO A 289 -1.98 -4.53 3.35
N ASN A 290 -2.81 -3.66 2.78
CA ASN A 290 -3.95 -3.07 3.49
C ASN A 290 -4.85 -4.13 4.12
N LYS A 291 -5.10 -5.26 3.42
CA LYS A 291 -5.89 -6.39 3.91
C LYS A 291 -5.43 -6.92 5.28
N PHE A 292 -4.14 -6.87 5.57
CA PHE A 292 -3.62 -7.24 6.88
C PHE A 292 -4.14 -6.29 7.96
N TYR A 293 -4.04 -5.00 7.74
CA TYR A 293 -4.51 -4.00 8.70
C TYR A 293 -6.03 -3.99 8.81
N GLU A 294 -6.72 -4.18 7.69
CA GLU A 294 -8.18 -4.32 7.62
C GLU A 294 -8.65 -5.52 8.45
N ALA A 295 -8.06 -6.68 8.24
CA ALA A 295 -8.34 -7.88 9.02
C ALA A 295 -8.09 -7.68 10.52
N MET A 296 -6.96 -7.04 10.89
CA MET A 296 -6.65 -6.74 12.30
C MET A 296 -7.69 -5.83 12.95
N GLY A 297 -8.10 -4.76 12.25
CA GLY A 297 -9.09 -3.81 12.76
C GLY A 297 -10.51 -4.35 12.80
N LEU A 298 -10.89 -5.18 11.84
CA LEU A 298 -12.21 -5.82 11.77
C LEU A 298 -12.28 -7.06 12.66
N GLY A 299 -11.15 -7.66 13.03
CA GLY A 299 -11.07 -8.88 13.81
C GLY A 299 -11.34 -10.14 12.97
N LYS A 300 -10.89 -10.19 11.70
CA LYS A 300 -11.13 -11.31 10.80
C LYS A 300 -9.93 -12.25 10.73
N PRO A 301 -10.07 -13.54 11.13
CA PRO A 301 -9.02 -14.54 10.95
C PRO A 301 -8.45 -14.51 9.53
N LEU A 302 -7.13 -14.64 9.40
CA LEU A 302 -6.42 -14.31 8.18
C LEU A 302 -5.64 -15.53 7.64
N ILE A 303 -5.76 -15.81 6.33
CA ILE A 303 -4.89 -16.77 5.63
C ILE A 303 -3.77 -15.98 4.96
N VAL A 304 -2.52 -16.34 5.28
CA VAL A 304 -1.32 -15.67 4.77
C VAL A 304 -0.28 -16.69 4.29
N CYS A 305 0.62 -16.26 3.42
CA CYS A 305 1.70 -17.14 2.95
C CYS A 305 2.94 -17.01 3.86
N ARG A 306 3.66 -18.13 4.00
CA ARG A 306 4.96 -18.19 4.69
C ARG A 306 5.98 -17.27 4.03
N ASP A 307 6.96 -16.82 4.81
CA ASP A 307 8.04 -15.92 4.38
C ASP A 307 7.55 -14.56 3.86
N THR A 308 6.38 -14.11 4.32
CA THR A 308 5.90 -12.74 4.12
C THR A 308 6.05 -11.94 5.41
N PHE A 309 5.81 -10.63 5.38
CA PHE A 309 5.87 -9.83 6.61
C PHE A 309 4.77 -10.19 7.61
N VAL A 310 3.60 -10.54 7.10
CA VAL A 310 2.38 -10.73 7.89
C VAL A 310 2.32 -12.08 8.59
N ASP A 311 3.08 -13.08 8.15
CA ASP A 311 3.12 -14.42 8.77
C ASP A 311 3.63 -14.38 10.21
N GLU A 312 4.59 -13.48 10.51
CA GLU A 312 5.11 -13.30 11.88
C GLU A 312 4.00 -12.83 12.84
N TYR A 313 3.08 -11.97 12.38
CA TYR A 313 1.94 -11.51 13.18
C TYR A 313 0.89 -12.61 13.37
N VAL A 314 0.57 -13.34 12.29
CA VAL A 314 -0.41 -14.44 12.35
C VAL A 314 0.10 -15.54 13.30
N ALA A 315 1.38 -15.91 13.23
CA ALA A 315 2.00 -16.87 14.15
C ALA A 315 1.97 -16.37 15.62
N LYS A 316 2.39 -15.12 15.86
CA LYS A 316 2.48 -14.53 17.21
C LYS A 316 1.11 -14.44 17.89
N LEU A 317 0.08 -14.08 17.11
CA LEU A 317 -1.28 -13.87 17.63
C LEU A 317 -2.14 -15.13 17.58
N ASP A 318 -1.70 -16.19 16.90
CA ASP A 318 -2.53 -17.36 16.57
C ASP A 318 -3.91 -16.92 16.06
N CYS A 319 -3.92 -16.08 15.01
CA CYS A 319 -5.11 -15.40 14.50
C CYS A 319 -5.44 -15.75 13.05
N GLY A 320 -5.01 -16.92 12.60
CA GLY A 320 -5.22 -17.38 11.25
C GLY A 320 -4.37 -18.60 10.91
N VAL A 321 -4.14 -18.81 9.61
CA VAL A 321 -3.37 -19.95 9.09
C VAL A 321 -2.26 -19.44 8.18
N ILE A 322 -1.06 -20.01 8.34
CA ILE A 322 0.11 -19.75 7.48
C ILE A 322 0.26 -20.92 6.52
N ILE A 323 0.22 -20.64 5.22
CA ILE A 323 0.28 -21.63 4.16
C ILE A 323 1.56 -21.53 3.33
N GLU A 324 1.93 -22.62 2.65
CA GLU A 324 2.78 -22.53 1.46
C GLU A 324 1.97 -21.96 0.30
N TYR A 325 2.65 -21.45 -0.74
CA TYR A 325 1.96 -20.85 -1.88
C TYR A 325 1.41 -21.92 -2.83
N THR A 326 0.39 -22.67 -2.38
CA THR A 326 -0.30 -23.73 -3.16
C THR A 326 -1.81 -23.66 -3.00
N ALA A 327 -2.54 -24.17 -4.01
CA ALA A 327 -4.01 -24.25 -3.97
C ALA A 327 -4.49 -25.20 -2.87
N ASP A 328 -3.81 -26.34 -2.71
CA ASP A 328 -4.18 -27.37 -1.73
C ASP A 328 -4.04 -26.82 -0.30
N ASP A 329 -2.96 -26.09 -0.01
CA ASP A 329 -2.79 -25.48 1.32
C ASP A 329 -3.82 -24.38 1.56
N LEU A 330 -4.21 -23.60 0.53
CA LEU A 330 -5.27 -22.60 0.65
C LEU A 330 -6.61 -23.26 0.99
N GLU A 331 -6.97 -24.34 0.30
CA GLU A 331 -8.22 -25.09 0.58
C GLU A 331 -8.22 -25.68 1.99
N ASN A 332 -7.10 -26.31 2.39
CA ASN A 332 -6.95 -26.87 3.74
C ASN A 332 -7.02 -25.78 4.83
N ALA A 333 -6.47 -24.60 4.58
CA ALA A 333 -6.53 -23.47 5.52
C ALA A 333 -7.95 -22.93 5.70
N ILE A 334 -8.73 -22.84 4.61
CA ILE A 334 -10.15 -22.44 4.70
C ILE A 334 -10.91 -23.46 5.54
N ARG A 335 -10.70 -24.76 5.29
CA ARG A 335 -11.33 -25.86 6.04
C ARG A 335 -10.93 -25.83 7.52
N ASP A 336 -9.64 -25.68 7.84
CA ASP A 336 -9.17 -25.58 9.23
C ASP A 336 -9.84 -24.41 9.97
N LEU A 337 -9.93 -23.24 9.36
CA LEU A 337 -10.60 -22.09 9.97
C LEU A 337 -12.11 -22.32 10.11
N ALA A 338 -12.77 -22.94 9.13
CA ALA A 338 -14.19 -23.30 9.22
C ALA A 338 -14.47 -24.26 10.38
N ASP A 339 -13.59 -25.24 10.62
CA ASP A 339 -13.70 -26.19 11.74
C ASP A 339 -13.41 -25.53 13.11
N ARG A 340 -12.71 -24.40 13.13
CA ARG A 340 -12.31 -23.66 14.34
C ARG A 340 -13.18 -22.42 14.65
N LYS A 341 -14.44 -22.39 14.24
CA LYS A 341 -15.36 -21.24 14.44
C LYS A 341 -15.45 -20.80 15.91
N ASN A 342 -15.41 -21.74 16.84
CA ASN A 342 -15.43 -21.48 18.28
C ASN A 342 -14.21 -20.68 18.79
N ALA A 343 -13.12 -20.65 18.03
CA ALA A 343 -11.91 -19.89 18.36
C ALA A 343 -11.89 -18.48 17.75
N TRP A 344 -12.79 -18.15 16.81
CA TRP A 344 -12.74 -16.88 16.07
C TRP A 344 -12.86 -15.67 16.99
N SER A 345 -13.76 -15.67 17.96
CA SER A 345 -13.89 -14.56 18.91
C SER A 345 -12.54 -14.28 19.62
N THR A 346 -11.87 -15.33 20.10
CA THR A 346 -10.58 -15.18 20.78
C THR A 346 -9.47 -14.72 19.84
N MET A 347 -9.46 -15.18 18.58
CA MET A 347 -8.54 -14.71 17.54
C MET A 347 -8.76 -13.22 17.29
N SER A 348 -10.01 -12.85 17.08
CA SER A 348 -10.44 -11.47 16.79
C SER A 348 -10.08 -10.49 17.89
N ASP A 349 -10.27 -10.88 19.17
CA ASP A 349 -9.91 -10.05 20.32
C ASP A 349 -8.41 -9.77 20.37
N ARG A 350 -7.56 -10.79 20.06
CA ARG A 350 -6.11 -10.61 19.99
C ARG A 350 -5.70 -9.67 18.85
N MET A 351 -6.35 -9.82 17.69
CA MET A 351 -6.13 -8.97 16.52
C MET A 351 -6.50 -7.53 16.81
N ARG A 352 -7.72 -7.32 17.33
CA ARG A 352 -8.22 -5.98 17.65
C ARG A 352 -7.37 -5.30 18.72
N LYS A 353 -6.94 -6.02 19.74
CA LYS A 353 -6.04 -5.49 20.77
C LYS A 353 -4.73 -4.97 20.19
N LEU A 354 -4.10 -5.74 19.28
CA LEU A 354 -2.89 -5.28 18.60
C LEU A 354 -3.19 -4.07 17.71
N TYR A 355 -4.27 -4.12 16.94
CA TYR A 355 -4.67 -3.01 16.08
C TYR A 355 -4.85 -1.72 16.89
N ASP A 356 -5.58 -1.77 18.01
CA ASP A 356 -5.84 -0.61 18.86
C ASP A 356 -4.59 -0.07 19.56
N SER A 357 -3.58 -0.91 19.85
CA SER A 357 -2.38 -0.50 20.57
C SER A 357 -1.20 -0.09 19.69
N GLU A 358 -1.14 -0.57 18.41
CA GLU A 358 0.07 -0.40 17.61
C GLU A 358 -0.18 -0.13 16.11
N LEU A 359 -1.36 -0.49 15.57
CA LEU A 359 -1.56 -0.49 14.13
C LEU A 359 -2.51 0.60 13.62
N LYS A 360 -3.21 1.35 14.48
CA LYS A 360 -4.06 2.46 14.05
C LYS A 360 -3.26 3.53 13.32
N TRP A 361 -3.91 4.20 12.38
CA TRP A 361 -3.29 5.30 11.65
C TRP A 361 -2.71 6.38 12.56
N GLU A 362 -3.33 6.65 13.72
CA GLU A 362 -2.86 7.67 14.68
C GLU A 362 -1.39 7.49 15.10
N TYR A 363 -0.89 6.25 15.21
CA TYR A 363 0.53 5.98 15.52
C TYR A 363 1.43 6.33 14.33
N SER A 364 1.01 6.01 13.13
CA SER A 364 1.72 6.37 11.90
C SER A 364 1.67 7.87 11.64
N GLU A 365 0.55 8.54 11.91
CA GLU A 365 0.41 10.00 11.87
C GLU A 365 1.39 10.67 12.84
N ALA A 366 1.47 10.18 14.07
CA ALA A 366 2.41 10.71 15.07
C ALA A 366 3.88 10.57 14.62
N GLU A 367 4.27 9.42 14.06
CA GLU A 367 5.64 9.21 13.53
C GLU A 367 5.91 10.09 12.29
N LEU A 368 4.94 10.28 11.41
CA LEU A 368 5.05 11.22 10.29
C LEU A 368 5.29 12.64 10.79
N LEU A 369 4.49 13.12 11.73
CA LEU A 369 4.62 14.46 12.29
C LEU A 369 5.94 14.64 13.05
N LYS A 370 6.40 13.64 13.79
CA LYS A 370 7.72 13.62 14.44
C LYS A 370 8.86 13.71 13.42
N CYS A 371 8.73 13.02 12.27
CA CYS A 371 9.67 13.17 11.17
C CYS A 371 9.77 14.62 10.72
N TYR A 372 8.64 15.29 10.49
CA TYR A 372 8.61 16.69 10.05
C TYR A 372 9.13 17.68 11.11
N GLN A 373 8.77 17.49 12.38
CA GLN A 373 9.32 18.30 13.49
C GLN A 373 10.85 18.20 13.56
N SER A 374 11.41 17.02 13.31
CA SER A 374 12.85 16.79 13.31
C SER A 374 13.60 17.48 12.16
N LEU A 375 12.90 17.88 11.09
CA LEU A 375 13.47 18.67 9.99
C LEU A 375 13.71 20.13 10.42
N ASP A 376 12.82 20.70 11.23
CA ASP A 376 12.95 22.08 11.73
C ASP A 376 14.16 22.23 12.68
N MET A 377 14.45 21.19 13.47
CA MET A 377 15.55 21.17 14.42
C MET A 377 16.93 20.93 13.77
N SER A 378 16.97 20.55 12.50
CA SER A 378 18.22 20.27 11.80
C SER A 378 18.77 21.58 11.22
N PRO A 379 19.98 22.04 11.60
CA PRO A 379 20.57 23.25 11.01
C PRO A 379 20.68 23.06 9.49
N CYS A 380 20.36 24.12 8.73
CA CYS A 380 20.67 24.18 7.31
C CYS A 380 22.18 23.90 7.17
N ARG A 381 22.54 22.80 6.53
CA ARG A 381 23.95 22.57 6.19
C ARG A 381 24.36 23.61 5.16
N PRO A 382 25.53 24.24 5.36
CA PRO A 382 26.05 25.22 4.41
C PRO A 382 26.32 24.60 3.03
#